data_ca34cb841c1cb07cf00b9f8634ff8555
#
_entry.id   ca34cb841c1cb07cf00b9f8634ff8555
#
_cell.length_a   1.000
_cell.length_b   1.000
_cell.length_c   1.000
_cell.angle_alpha   90.00
_cell.angle_beta   90.00
_cell.angle_gamma   90.00
#
_symmetry.space_group_name_H-M   'P 1'
#
loop_
_entity.id
_entity.type
_entity.pdbx_description
1 polymer ?
#
loop_
_entity_poly.entity_id
_entity_poly.type
_entity_poly.pdbx_seq_one_letter_code
_entity_poly.pdbx_strand_id
1 'polypeptide(L)'
;MARAGPFRYCPRSRPEPGAPSYVEKNVADYAVIALGGKQYRVREGERIVVDRVAAEPGETISPRVLAIGGTDGISDGGTVTAEVEEHVLGPKITVFTYRAKKDSKRKMGHRSRLSRVRITGIGG
;
A
#
# COMPACT_ATOMS: atom_id res chain seq x y z
N MET A 1 35.61 -42.62 15.65
CA MET A 1 35.21 -42.22 15.47
C MET A 1 34.43 -41.50 15.28
N ALA A 2 34.25 -41.34 15.33
CA ALA A 2 33.43 -40.72 15.21
C ALA A 2 33.13 -39.79 14.69
N ARG A 3 33.25 -39.65 14.51
CA ARG A 3 32.87 -38.79 14.11
C ARG A 3 32.18 -38.28 13.83
N ALA A 4 31.98 -38.47 13.91
CA ALA A 4 31.16 -38.03 13.69
C ALA A 4 30.69 -37.31 13.66
N GLY A 5 30.72 -37.24 13.77
CA GLY A 5 30.10 -36.51 13.73
C GLY A 5 29.74 -35.65 13.54
N PRO A 6 30.10 -35.52 13.42
CA PRO A 6 29.61 -34.52 13.30
C PRO A 6 29.03 -33.88 12.68
N PHE A 7 28.97 -33.90 12.49
CA PHE A 7 28.37 -33.18 11.97
C PHE A 7 27.64 -32.64 11.80
N ARG A 8 27.68 -32.93 11.93
CA ARG A 8 26.90 -32.50 11.78
C ARG A 8 26.29 -31.83 11.60
N TYR A 9 26.11 -31.43 11.71
CA TYR A 9 25.48 -30.64 11.61
C TYR A 9 24.78 -30.09 11.48
N CYS A 10 24.80 -30.54 11.41
CA CYS A 10 23.93 -30.13 11.26
C CYS A 10 23.45 -29.33 11.49
N PRO A 11 23.44 -28.84 11.82
CA PRO A 11 22.74 -27.95 12.16
C PRO A 11 22.48 -27.03 11.53
N ARG A 12 22.60 -26.81 11.13
CA ARG A 12 22.25 -25.98 10.55
C ARG A 12 21.10 -25.94 10.34
N SER A 13 20.69 -26.31 10.45
CA SER A 13 19.55 -26.32 10.25
C SER A 13 18.78 -25.58 10.78
N ARG A 14 18.80 -25.32 11.10
CA ARG A 14 18.06 -24.73 11.44
C ARG A 14 17.72 -23.75 11.53
N PRO A 15 18.08 -23.24 11.53
CA PRO A 15 17.63 -22.12 11.77
C PRO A 15 16.57 -21.79 11.16
N GLU A 16 16.40 -22.07 10.56
CA GLU A 16 15.39 -21.79 10.04
C GLU A 16 14.30 -21.71 10.72
N PRO A 17 14.41 -22.02 11.64
CA PRO A 17 13.32 -22.07 12.37
C PRO A 17 12.59 -20.82 12.44
N GLY A 18 12.98 -19.94 12.95
CA GLY A 18 12.21 -18.80 13.11
C GLY A 18 11.55 -18.36 11.87
N ALA A 19 12.21 -18.61 10.90
CA ALA A 19 11.72 -18.25 9.65
C ALA A 19 10.38 -18.78 9.33
N PRO A 20 10.17 -19.97 9.52
CA PRO A 20 8.92 -20.55 9.16
C PRO A 20 7.75 -19.92 9.80
N SER A 21 7.89 -19.58 10.99
CA SER A 21 6.73 -19.12 11.68
C SER A 21 6.14 -17.90 11.03
N TYR A 22 6.95 -17.01 10.51
CA TYR A 22 6.37 -15.86 9.96
C TYR A 22 5.89 -16.10 8.56
N VAL A 23 6.35 -17.10 7.96
CA VAL A 23 5.88 -17.43 6.65
C VAL A 23 4.42 -17.75 6.68
N GLU A 24 3.99 -18.42 7.68
CA GLU A 24 2.62 -18.79 7.79
C GLU A 24 1.72 -17.61 7.95
N LYS A 25 2.14 -16.64 8.67
CA LYS A 25 1.31 -15.52 8.84
C LYS A 25 1.26 -14.69 7.63
N ASN A 26 2.27 -14.70 6.88
CA ASN A 26 2.31 -13.87 5.74
C ASN A 26 1.68 -14.46 4.57
N VAL A 27 0.45 -14.79 4.71
CA VAL A 27 -0.26 -15.30 3.63
C VAL A 27 -0.34 -14.33 2.52
N ALA A 28 -0.32 -13.05 2.82
CA ALA A 28 -0.47 -12.04 1.80
C ALA A 28 0.79 -11.21 1.64
N ASP A 29 1.38 -11.23 0.47
CA ASP A 29 2.50 -10.37 0.15
C ASP A 29 2.01 -9.00 -0.28
N TYR A 30 0.88 -8.95 -0.93
CA TYR A 30 0.30 -7.69 -1.38
C TYR A 30 -1.21 -7.82 -1.49
N ALA A 31 -1.86 -6.68 -1.57
CA ALA A 31 -3.29 -6.63 -1.77
C ALA A 31 -3.60 -5.60 -2.85
N VAL A 32 -4.65 -5.84 -3.60
CA VAL A 32 -5.15 -4.86 -4.56
C VAL A 32 -6.41 -4.28 -3.95
N ILE A 33 -6.39 -2.98 -3.72
CA ILE A 33 -7.52 -2.29 -3.10
C ILE A 33 -8.08 -1.25 -4.05
N ALA A 34 -9.32 -0.87 -3.82
CA ALA A 34 -9.97 0.18 -4.59
C ALA A 34 -10.29 1.35 -3.68
N LEU A 35 -9.78 2.50 -4.03
CA LEU A 35 -10.02 3.73 -3.29
C LEU A 35 -10.20 4.86 -4.27
N GLY A 36 -11.24 5.67 -4.07
CA GLY A 36 -11.46 6.83 -4.91
C GLY A 36 -11.64 6.52 -6.39
N GLY A 37 -12.17 5.36 -6.71
CA GLY A 37 -12.35 4.97 -8.10
C GLY A 37 -11.11 4.46 -8.78
N LYS A 38 -10.03 4.27 -8.03
CA LYS A 38 -8.76 3.77 -8.56
C LYS A 38 -8.35 2.53 -7.81
N GLN A 39 -7.50 1.73 -8.42
CA GLN A 39 -6.99 0.52 -7.83
C GLN A 39 -5.52 0.68 -7.51
N TYR A 40 -5.13 0.19 -6.35
CA TYR A 40 -3.76 0.29 -5.88
C TYR A 40 -3.28 -1.07 -5.41
N ARG A 41 -2.05 -1.39 -5.76
CA ARG A 41 -1.40 -2.58 -5.22
C ARG A 41 -0.56 -2.13 -4.04
N VAL A 42 -0.85 -2.67 -2.86
CA VAL A 42 -0.22 -2.23 -1.62
C VAL A 42 0.32 -3.40 -0.82
N ARG A 43 1.25 -3.11 0.06
CA ARG A 43 1.81 -4.07 1.00
C ARG A 43 1.66 -3.53 2.41
N GLU A 44 1.86 -4.39 3.40
CA GLU A 44 1.82 -3.94 4.78
C GLU A 44 2.91 -2.91 5.05
N GLY A 45 2.54 -1.88 5.75
CA GLY A 45 3.45 -0.81 6.10
C GLY A 45 3.73 0.18 5.00
N GLU A 46 3.13 0.00 3.84
CA GLU A 46 3.34 0.90 2.73
C GLU A 46 2.51 2.16 2.86
N ARG A 47 3.05 3.26 2.39
CA ARG A 47 2.34 4.53 2.35
C ARG A 47 2.02 4.87 0.92
N ILE A 48 0.79 5.24 0.69
CA ILE A 48 0.37 5.63 -0.66
C ILE A 48 -0.34 6.97 -0.59
N VAL A 49 -0.32 7.67 -1.71
CA VAL A 49 -1.04 8.92 -1.83
C VAL A 49 -2.23 8.65 -2.76
N VAL A 50 -3.40 8.88 -2.24
CA VAL A 50 -4.65 8.61 -2.97
C VAL A 50 -5.48 9.86 -3.05
N ASP A 51 -6.57 9.81 -3.80
CA ASP A 51 -7.49 10.94 -3.86
C ASP A 51 -8.09 11.14 -2.46
N ARG A 52 -8.50 12.37 -2.17
CA ARG A 52 -8.99 12.73 -0.85
C ARG A 52 -10.10 11.77 -0.40
N VAL A 53 -9.90 11.18 0.77
CA VAL A 53 -10.91 10.31 1.37
C VAL A 53 -11.71 11.12 2.38
N ALA A 54 -12.89 10.62 2.70
CA ALA A 54 -13.80 11.32 3.60
C ALA A 54 -13.54 11.07 5.08
N ALA A 55 -12.36 10.58 5.40
CA ALA A 55 -11.97 10.30 6.78
C ALA A 55 -11.03 11.38 7.27
N GLU A 56 -11.04 11.61 8.58
CA GLU A 56 -10.13 12.56 9.18
C GLU A 56 -8.73 12.00 9.34
N PRO A 57 -7.72 12.85 9.42
CA PRO A 57 -6.37 12.37 9.69
C PRO A 57 -6.33 11.63 11.02
N GLY A 58 -5.69 10.48 11.01
CA GLY A 58 -5.62 9.62 12.20
C GLY A 58 -6.72 8.59 12.25
N GLU A 59 -7.65 8.63 11.34
CA GLU A 59 -8.76 7.70 11.34
C GLU A 59 -8.40 6.46 10.52
N THR A 60 -8.94 5.32 10.95
CA THR A 60 -8.69 4.06 10.27
C THR A 60 -9.81 3.80 9.27
N ILE A 61 -9.44 3.40 8.07
CA ILE A 61 -10.41 3.09 7.03
C ILE A 61 -10.19 1.66 6.54
N SER A 62 -11.25 1.09 5.98
CA SER A 62 -11.18 -0.25 5.40
C SER A 62 -11.54 -0.14 3.93
N PRO A 63 -10.54 0.01 3.07
CA PRO A 63 -10.83 0.10 1.65
C PRO A 63 -11.34 -1.22 1.11
N ARG A 64 -12.02 -1.15 -0.02
CA ARG A 64 -12.52 -2.34 -0.65
C ARG A 64 -11.36 -3.15 -1.21
N VAL A 65 -11.30 -4.42 -0.87
CA VAL A 65 -10.25 -5.31 -1.34
C VAL A 65 -10.75 -6.08 -2.54
N LEU A 66 -9.98 -6.06 -3.62
CA LEU A 66 -10.33 -6.77 -4.83
C LEU A 66 -9.65 -8.14 -4.87
N ALA A 67 -8.43 -8.22 -4.42
CA ALA A 67 -7.69 -9.47 -4.40
C ALA A 67 -6.51 -9.37 -3.45
N ILE A 68 -6.11 -10.50 -2.92
CA ILE A 68 -4.91 -10.59 -2.09
C ILE A 68 -4.02 -11.65 -2.72
N GLY A 69 -2.77 -11.29 -2.95
CA GLY A 69 -1.80 -12.19 -3.53
C GLY A 69 -0.72 -12.54 -2.54
N GLY A 70 -0.21 -13.75 -2.64
CA GLY A 70 0.85 -14.21 -1.78
C GLY A 70 1.61 -15.34 -2.43
N THR A 71 2.43 -16.02 -1.64
CA THR A 71 3.22 -17.12 -2.15
C THR A 71 2.35 -18.28 -2.63
N ASP A 72 1.16 -18.40 -2.09
CA ASP A 72 0.26 -19.48 -2.45
C ASP A 72 -0.67 -19.13 -3.60
N GLY A 73 -0.50 -17.95 -4.16
CA GLY A 73 -1.33 -17.55 -5.29
C GLY A 73 -2.20 -16.35 -4.93
N ILE A 74 -3.25 -16.15 -5.70
CA ILE A 74 -4.12 -15.02 -5.55
C ILE A 74 -5.49 -15.50 -5.07
N SER A 75 -6.02 -14.82 -4.06
CA SER A 75 -7.37 -15.13 -3.58
C SER A 75 -8.21 -13.87 -3.63
N ASP A 76 -9.50 -14.08 -3.79
CA ASP A 76 -10.44 -12.97 -3.80
C ASP A 76 -10.83 -12.60 -2.38
N GLY A 77 -11.04 -11.33 -2.18
CA GLY A 77 -11.53 -10.86 -0.90
C GLY A 77 -10.44 -10.68 0.12
N GLY A 78 -10.84 -10.62 1.36
CA GLY A 78 -9.92 -10.34 2.45
C GLY A 78 -10.19 -8.97 3.02
N THR A 79 -9.36 -8.56 3.97
CA THR A 79 -9.53 -7.30 4.66
C THR A 79 -8.21 -6.54 4.67
N VAL A 80 -8.27 -5.28 4.36
CA VAL A 80 -7.11 -4.41 4.47
C VAL A 80 -7.49 -3.27 5.40
N THR A 81 -6.62 -2.98 6.33
CA THR A 81 -6.81 -1.87 7.25
C THR A 81 -5.78 -0.81 6.91
N ALA A 82 -6.24 0.41 6.79
CA ALA A 82 -5.38 1.52 6.45
C ALA A 82 -5.70 2.70 7.36
N GLU A 83 -4.70 3.50 7.62
CA GLU A 83 -4.84 4.67 8.45
C GLU A 83 -4.54 5.91 7.63
N VAL A 84 -5.36 6.92 7.76
CA VAL A 84 -5.14 8.18 7.07
C VAL A 84 -4.14 8.99 7.90
N GLU A 85 -2.96 9.23 7.36
CA GLU A 85 -1.94 9.99 8.09
C GLU A 85 -2.23 11.48 8.02
N GLU A 86 -2.49 11.97 6.82
CA GLU A 86 -2.76 13.38 6.65
C GLU A 86 -3.39 13.66 5.29
N HIS A 87 -4.01 14.80 5.18
CA HIS A 87 -4.50 15.30 3.91
C HIS A 87 -3.43 16.20 3.32
N VAL A 88 -3.07 15.95 2.09
CA VAL A 88 -2.02 16.72 1.42
C VAL A 88 -2.54 17.34 0.14
N LEU A 89 -1.79 18.29 -0.35
CA LEU A 89 -2.11 18.92 -1.62
C LEU A 89 -1.04 18.54 -2.63
N GLY A 90 -1.45 18.26 -3.84
CA GLY A 90 -0.53 17.91 -4.88
C GLY A 90 0.29 19.09 -5.37
N PRO A 91 1.15 18.87 -6.34
CA PRO A 91 1.96 19.96 -6.89
C PRO A 91 1.06 20.96 -7.58
N LYS A 92 1.41 22.21 -7.45
CA LYS A 92 0.60 23.28 -8.03
C LYS A 92 0.79 23.34 -9.52
N ILE A 93 -0.31 23.37 -10.23
CA ILE A 93 -0.32 23.53 -11.68
C ILE A 93 -0.87 24.91 -11.98
N THR A 94 -0.09 25.69 -12.71
CA THR A 94 -0.53 27.01 -13.12
C THR A 94 -1.07 26.91 -14.53
N VAL A 95 -2.32 27.24 -14.69
CA VAL A 95 -2.98 27.19 -15.98
C VAL A 95 -3.13 28.60 -16.52
N PHE A 96 -2.70 28.80 -17.74
CA PHE A 96 -2.84 30.08 -18.41
C PHE A 96 -3.53 29.86 -19.74
N THR A 97 -4.64 30.57 -19.94
CA THR A 97 -5.35 30.53 -21.20
C THR A 97 -5.32 31.91 -21.82
N TYR A 98 -5.03 31.93 -23.11
CA TYR A 98 -4.98 33.16 -23.86
C TYR A 98 -5.64 32.95 -25.21
N ARG A 99 -6.48 33.89 -25.61
CA ARG A 99 -7.07 33.85 -26.96
C ARG A 99 -6.71 35.11 -27.70
N ALA A 100 -6.09 34.92 -28.85
CA ALA A 100 -5.72 36.04 -29.70
C ALA A 100 -6.96 36.76 -30.19
N LYS A 101 -6.88 38.06 -30.28
CA LYS A 101 -7.96 38.89 -30.79
C LYS A 101 -9.23 38.97 -29.94
N LYS A 102 -9.23 38.38 -28.78
CA LYS A 102 -10.43 38.39 -27.92
C LYS A 102 -10.17 38.95 -26.53
N ASP A 103 -8.99 39.52 -26.31
CA ASP A 103 -8.61 40.07 -25.01
C ASP A 103 -8.92 39.13 -23.86
N SER A 104 -8.97 37.85 -24.11
CA SER A 104 -9.27 36.87 -23.09
C SER A 104 -7.99 36.26 -22.57
N LYS A 105 -7.67 36.54 -21.33
CA LYS A 105 -6.57 35.88 -20.65
C LYS A 105 -7.02 35.47 -19.28
N ARG A 106 -6.60 34.29 -18.90
CA ARG A 106 -6.97 33.78 -17.59
C ARG A 106 -5.84 32.95 -17.04
N LYS A 107 -5.45 33.27 -15.82
CA LYS A 107 -4.42 32.53 -15.13
C LYS A 107 -5.02 31.95 -13.86
N MET A 108 -4.89 30.65 -13.69
CA MET A 108 -5.45 29.97 -12.52
C MET A 108 -4.42 29.01 -11.98
N GLY A 109 -4.54 28.71 -10.71
CA GLY A 109 -3.73 27.66 -10.08
C GLY A 109 -4.61 26.53 -9.63
N HIS A 110 -4.10 25.32 -9.72
CA HIS A 110 -4.82 24.13 -9.27
C HIS A 110 -3.88 23.24 -8.47
N ARG A 111 -4.38 22.73 -7.36
CA ARG A 111 -3.68 21.70 -6.60
C ARG A 111 -4.68 20.60 -6.28
N SER A 112 -4.28 19.37 -6.59
CA SER A 112 -5.12 18.21 -6.33
C SER A 112 -5.21 17.97 -4.84
N ARG A 113 -6.40 17.64 -4.38
CA ARG A 113 -6.61 17.30 -2.98
C ARG A 113 -6.37 15.81 -2.84
N LEU A 114 -5.41 15.47 -2.02
CA LEU A 114 -4.98 14.09 -1.86
C LEU A 114 -4.92 13.74 -0.38
N SER A 115 -4.84 12.47 -0.09
CA SER A 115 -4.66 11.97 1.27
C SER A 115 -3.51 10.99 1.28
N ARG A 116 -2.68 11.08 2.30
CA ARG A 116 -1.63 10.10 2.50
C ARG A 116 -2.17 9.03 3.42
N VAL A 117 -2.13 7.82 2.95
CA VAL A 117 -2.68 6.67 3.66
C VAL A 117 -1.59 5.65 3.88
N ARG A 118 -1.54 5.11 5.09
CA ARG A 118 -0.60 4.07 5.44
C ARG A 118 -1.36 2.77 5.63
N ILE A 119 -0.87 1.72 5.03
CA ILE A 119 -1.47 0.40 5.18
C ILE A 119 -0.95 -0.21 6.47
N THR A 120 -1.85 -0.48 7.41
CA THR A 120 -1.45 -1.02 8.70
C THR A 120 -1.50 -2.53 8.73
N GLY A 121 -2.39 -3.15 7.97
CA GLY A 121 -2.46 -4.61 7.93
C GLY A 121 -3.25 -5.13 6.77
N ILE A 122 -2.89 -6.33 6.35
CA ILE A 122 -3.57 -7.05 5.30
C ILE A 122 -3.97 -8.40 5.86
N GLY A 123 -5.25 -8.72 5.80
CA GLY A 123 -5.77 -9.98 6.27
C GLY A 123 -6.50 -10.72 5.16
N GLY A 124 -6.28 -12.00 5.08
CA GLY A 124 -6.92 -12.81 4.05
C GLY A 124 -8.03 -13.67 4.56
#